data_3f3aef67417c27d6cb31c6cace6e96ad
#
_entry.id   3f3aef67417c27d6cb31c6cace6e96ad
#
_cell.length_a   1.000
_cell.length_b   1.000
_cell.length_c   1.000
_cell.angle_alpha   90.00
_cell.angle_beta   90.00
_cell.angle_gamma   90.00
#
_symmetry.space_group_name_H-M   'P 1'
#
loop_
_entity.id
_entity.type
_entity.pdbx_description
1 polymer ?
#
loop_
_entity_poly.entity_id
_entity_poly.type
_entity_poly.pdbx_seq_one_letter_code
_entity_poly.pdbx_strand_id
1 'polypeptide(L)'
;RFFKDVEDGLVTRFCFAQLPDMFGSDIPAFENYTAAEEAEIIDIAETLDKAAGTIACSHVGVRIRRWLNDKRELAIREDSRAIDTLRKRAAVIGYRAGMLAYLLNECVYSKEVGQFASWVAEYVFQNQMELFGSKFEEVAQTQIRVKENRSQVISLLQALPEQFTRADLMALRARNGQSTNVAMVLSRWRSAGFITQVEKNTYKKTPKCH
;
A
#
# COMPACT_ATOMS: atom_id res chain seq x y z
N ARG A 1 -8.47 10.88 10.46
CA ARG A 1 -7.66 11.58 9.45
C ARG A 1 -6.42 10.74 9.08
N PHE A 2 -5.64 10.25 10.06
CA PHE A 2 -4.45 9.42 9.86
C PHE A 2 -4.71 8.16 9.01
N PHE A 3 -5.83 7.47 9.22
CA PHE A 3 -6.17 6.26 8.45
C PHE A 3 -6.63 6.53 7.00
N LYS A 4 -7.04 7.75 6.67
CA LYS A 4 -7.30 8.15 5.28
C LYS A 4 -5.99 8.23 4.48
N ASP A 5 -4.92 8.60 5.16
CA ASP A 5 -3.58 8.70 4.58
C ASP A 5 -2.93 7.33 4.32
N VAL A 6 -3.52 6.22 4.85
CA VAL A 6 -3.13 4.83 4.53
C VAL A 6 -3.41 4.53 3.04
N GLU A 7 -4.54 5.00 2.51
CA GLU A 7 -4.90 4.83 1.09
C GLU A 7 -3.92 5.56 0.16
N ASP A 8 -3.39 6.71 0.60
CA ASP A 8 -2.44 7.52 -0.15
C ASP A 8 -0.99 7.00 -0.05
N GLY A 9 -0.78 5.92 0.68
CA GLY A 9 0.53 5.27 0.84
C GLY A 9 1.54 6.08 1.68
N LEU A 10 1.10 7.12 2.39
CA LEU A 10 1.96 7.92 3.25
C LEU A 10 2.52 7.08 4.40
N VAL A 11 1.65 6.34 5.08
CA VAL A 11 2.01 5.51 6.24
C VAL A 11 3.11 4.50 5.91
N THR A 12 3.11 3.96 4.69
CA THR A 12 4.11 2.96 4.27
C THR A 12 5.52 3.55 4.06
N ARG A 13 5.67 4.87 4.12
CA ARG A 13 6.96 5.57 3.98
C ARG A 13 7.66 5.82 5.30
N PHE A 14 6.98 5.58 6.42
CA PHE A 14 7.56 5.74 7.76
C PHE A 14 8.08 4.42 8.30
N CYS A 15 9.16 4.52 9.06
CA CYS A 15 9.65 3.46 9.91
C CYS A 15 8.98 3.61 11.28
N PHE A 16 8.16 2.64 11.67
CA PHE A 16 7.50 2.63 12.97
C PHE A 16 8.27 1.71 13.89
N ALA A 17 8.46 2.17 15.12
CA ALA A 17 8.95 1.36 16.22
C ALA A 17 7.82 1.18 17.23
N GLN A 18 7.64 -0.03 17.71
CA GLN A 18 6.76 -0.32 18.83
C GLN A 18 7.61 -0.51 20.09
N LEU A 19 7.23 0.16 21.14
CA LEU A 19 7.76 -0.10 22.44
C LEU A 19 6.89 -1.16 23.14
N PRO A 20 7.47 -2.02 23.97
CA PRO A 20 6.69 -2.89 24.84
C PRO A 20 5.75 -2.04 25.72
N ASP A 21 4.65 -2.67 26.17
CA ASP A 21 3.74 -1.99 27.07
C ASP A 21 4.48 -1.59 28.34
N MET A 22 4.60 -0.27 28.53
CA MET A 22 5.31 0.34 29.65
C MET A 22 4.33 0.78 30.76
N PHE A 23 3.08 0.28 30.71
CA PHE A 23 2.09 0.63 31.74
C PHE A 23 2.60 0.27 33.14
N GLY A 24 2.66 1.27 34.00
CA GLY A 24 3.14 1.10 35.39
C GLY A 24 4.66 1.02 35.56
N SER A 25 5.45 1.17 34.48
CA SER A 25 6.90 1.33 34.58
C SER A 25 7.32 2.79 34.58
N ASP A 26 8.45 3.08 35.23
CA ASP A 26 9.05 4.40 35.20
C ASP A 26 9.55 4.74 33.79
N ILE A 27 9.56 6.05 33.47
CA ILE A 27 10.19 6.51 32.21
C ILE A 27 11.68 6.16 32.29
N PRO A 28 12.25 5.49 31.28
CA PRO A 28 13.67 5.19 31.26
C PRO A 28 14.49 6.48 31.44
N ALA A 29 15.51 6.43 32.31
CA ALA A 29 16.44 7.52 32.42
C ALA A 29 17.15 7.75 31.08
N PHE A 30 17.17 8.98 30.62
CA PHE A 30 17.98 9.33 29.44
C PHE A 30 19.44 9.39 29.90
N GLU A 31 20.23 8.44 29.46
CA GLU A 31 21.67 8.45 29.67
C GLU A 31 22.31 9.45 28.69
N ASN A 32 23.27 10.23 29.19
CA ASN A 32 24.08 11.06 28.32
C ASN A 32 25.08 10.20 27.56
N TYR A 33 25.36 10.54 26.34
CA TYR A 33 26.42 9.88 25.57
C TYR A 33 27.77 10.05 26.28
N THR A 34 28.56 9.00 26.24
CA THR A 34 29.97 9.07 26.62
C THR A 34 30.76 9.89 25.58
N ALA A 35 31.88 10.45 25.97
CA ALA A 35 32.74 11.20 25.02
C ALA A 35 33.19 10.33 23.81
N ALA A 36 33.31 9.02 24.00
CA ALA A 36 33.65 8.08 22.91
C ALA A 36 32.48 7.91 21.92
N GLU A 37 31.26 7.75 22.43
CA GLU A 37 30.05 7.65 21.58
C GLU A 37 29.77 8.96 20.85
N GLU A 38 29.99 10.11 21.49
CA GLU A 38 29.85 11.41 20.86
C GLU A 38 30.87 11.58 19.71
N ALA A 39 32.11 11.18 19.91
CA ALA A 39 33.13 11.19 18.87
C ALA A 39 32.78 10.30 17.68
N GLU A 40 32.22 9.10 17.93
CA GLU A 40 31.76 8.18 16.88
C GLU A 40 30.59 8.77 16.09
N ILE A 41 29.62 9.41 16.76
CA ILE A 41 28.49 10.09 16.10
C ILE A 41 29.00 11.23 15.20
N ILE A 42 29.98 12.01 15.68
CA ILE A 42 30.58 13.11 14.90
C ILE A 42 31.28 12.56 13.65
N ASP A 43 32.06 11.50 13.78
CA ASP A 43 32.76 10.87 12.64
C ASP A 43 31.77 10.34 11.57
N ILE A 44 30.69 9.70 12.01
CA ILE A 44 29.58 9.28 11.14
C ILE A 44 28.97 10.48 10.43
N ALA A 45 28.66 11.55 11.15
CA ALA A 45 28.07 12.76 10.60
C ALA A 45 28.98 13.42 9.55
N GLU A 46 30.29 13.53 9.83
CA GLU A 46 31.28 14.06 8.90
C GLU A 46 31.42 13.19 7.63
N THR A 47 31.38 11.87 7.79
CA THR A 47 31.41 10.94 6.65
C THR A 47 30.21 11.13 5.74
N LEU A 48 29.01 11.32 6.31
CA LEU A 48 27.79 11.55 5.57
C LEU A 48 27.80 12.94 4.89
N ASP A 49 28.31 13.97 5.57
CA ASP A 49 28.37 15.34 5.03
C ASP A 49 29.33 15.44 3.84
N LYS A 50 30.43 14.70 3.88
CA LYS A 50 31.41 14.61 2.77
C LYS A 50 30.93 13.75 1.61
N ALA A 51 29.89 12.93 1.81
CA ALA A 51 29.39 12.02 0.78
C ALA A 51 28.65 12.79 -0.32
N ALA A 52 29.16 12.73 -1.53
CA ALA A 52 28.55 13.34 -2.71
C ALA A 52 28.52 12.37 -3.88
N GLY A 53 27.47 12.43 -4.70
CA GLY A 53 27.35 11.64 -5.92
C GLY A 53 26.41 10.42 -5.78
N THR A 54 26.63 9.42 -6.63
CA THR A 54 25.79 8.21 -6.68
C THR A 54 26.56 7.01 -6.13
N ILE A 55 25.95 6.34 -5.16
CA ILE A 55 26.48 5.11 -4.58
C ILE A 55 25.72 3.93 -5.18
N ALA A 56 26.44 2.91 -5.62
CA ALA A 56 25.88 1.68 -6.16
C ALA A 56 26.55 0.45 -5.54
N CYS A 57 25.75 -0.45 -4.98
CA CYS A 57 26.19 -1.75 -4.49
C CYS A 57 25.22 -2.85 -4.96
N SER A 58 25.64 -3.61 -5.96
CA SER A 58 24.81 -4.69 -6.52
C SER A 58 24.50 -5.78 -5.50
N HIS A 59 25.41 -6.08 -4.56
CA HIS A 59 25.25 -7.11 -3.53
C HIS A 59 24.12 -6.78 -2.56
N VAL A 60 24.01 -5.52 -2.11
CA VAL A 60 22.87 -5.06 -1.29
C VAL A 60 21.57 -5.24 -2.08
N GLY A 61 21.55 -4.86 -3.36
CA GLY A 61 20.40 -5.04 -4.24
C GLY A 61 19.97 -6.49 -4.39
N VAL A 62 20.95 -7.41 -4.59
CA VAL A 62 20.68 -8.86 -4.67
C VAL A 62 20.11 -9.39 -3.36
N ARG A 63 20.64 -8.97 -2.21
CA ARG A 63 20.18 -9.40 -0.89
C ARG A 63 18.74 -8.98 -0.63
N ILE A 64 18.41 -7.72 -0.89
CA ILE A 64 17.05 -7.20 -0.72
C ILE A 64 16.07 -7.82 -1.73
N ARG A 65 16.50 -8.09 -2.96
CA ARG A 65 15.66 -8.78 -3.96
C ARG A 65 15.30 -10.20 -3.52
N ARG A 66 16.22 -10.95 -2.92
CA ARG A 66 15.93 -12.26 -2.34
C ARG A 66 14.86 -12.15 -1.26
N TRP A 67 15.09 -11.27 -0.27
CA TRP A 67 14.10 -11.02 0.79
C TRP A 67 12.72 -10.63 0.23
N LEU A 68 12.69 -9.75 -0.78
CA LEU A 68 11.46 -9.31 -1.43
C LEU A 68 10.71 -10.46 -2.12
N ASN A 69 11.42 -11.40 -2.74
CA ASN A 69 10.85 -12.59 -3.37
C ASN A 69 10.30 -13.57 -2.31
N ASP A 70 11.01 -13.82 -1.22
CA ASP A 70 10.53 -14.66 -0.13
C ASP A 70 9.20 -14.12 0.44
N LYS A 71 9.10 -12.81 0.64
CA LYS A 71 7.84 -12.17 1.06
C LYS A 71 6.76 -12.18 -0.02
N ARG A 72 7.12 -12.21 -1.30
CA ARG A 72 6.16 -12.39 -2.40
C ARG A 72 5.53 -13.79 -2.35
N GLU A 73 6.32 -14.82 -2.15
CA GLU A 73 5.82 -16.19 -2.02
C GLU A 73 4.88 -16.32 -0.82
N LEU A 74 5.25 -15.68 0.31
CA LEU A 74 4.38 -15.58 1.48
C LEU A 74 3.04 -14.89 1.14
N ALA A 75 3.07 -13.75 0.44
CA ALA A 75 1.88 -13.01 0.04
C ALA A 75 0.94 -13.86 -0.85
N ILE A 76 1.51 -14.64 -1.77
CA ILE A 76 0.76 -15.53 -2.65
C ILE A 76 0.15 -16.68 -1.85
N ARG A 77 0.92 -17.31 -0.96
CA ARG A 77 0.46 -18.43 -0.14
C ARG A 77 -0.67 -18.04 0.79
N GLU A 78 -0.62 -16.85 1.37
CA GLU A 78 -1.61 -16.33 2.31
C GLU A 78 -2.72 -15.50 1.66
N ASP A 79 -2.67 -15.34 0.32
CA ASP A 79 -3.56 -14.46 -0.46
C ASP A 79 -3.71 -13.06 0.16
N SER A 80 -2.62 -12.53 0.69
CA SER A 80 -2.60 -11.27 1.45
C SER A 80 -2.13 -10.10 0.59
N ARG A 81 -3.02 -9.12 0.43
CA ARG A 81 -2.73 -7.84 -0.24
C ARG A 81 -1.90 -6.92 0.65
N ALA A 82 -2.09 -7.00 1.96
CA ALA A 82 -1.27 -6.26 2.92
C ALA A 82 0.20 -6.65 2.79
N ILE A 83 0.51 -7.95 2.82
CA ILE A 83 1.87 -8.46 2.63
C ILE A 83 2.45 -7.97 1.30
N ASP A 84 1.71 -8.10 0.18
CA ASP A 84 2.21 -7.67 -1.13
C ASP A 84 2.50 -6.17 -1.20
N THR A 85 1.70 -5.35 -0.53
CA THR A 85 1.87 -3.89 -0.53
C THR A 85 3.04 -3.47 0.38
N LEU A 86 3.05 -3.95 1.62
CA LEU A 86 3.99 -3.52 2.65
C LEU A 86 5.42 -4.02 2.37
N ARG A 87 5.60 -5.26 1.87
CA ARG A 87 6.92 -5.78 1.50
C ARG A 87 7.67 -4.90 0.50
N LYS A 88 6.96 -4.29 -0.46
CA LYS A 88 7.58 -3.42 -1.48
C LYS A 88 8.20 -2.16 -0.88
N ARG A 89 7.52 -1.57 0.09
CA ARG A 89 7.98 -0.37 0.80
C ARG A 89 9.10 -0.69 1.79
N ALA A 90 8.93 -1.75 2.57
CA ALA A 90 9.95 -2.23 3.47
C ALA A 90 11.26 -2.56 2.74
N ALA A 91 11.19 -3.18 1.55
CA ALA A 91 12.35 -3.43 0.70
C ALA A 91 13.10 -2.15 0.30
N VAL A 92 12.37 -1.08 -0.05
CA VAL A 92 12.99 0.22 -0.39
C VAL A 92 13.72 0.81 0.82
N ILE A 93 13.11 0.76 2.01
CA ILE A 93 13.72 1.26 3.24
C ILE A 93 14.96 0.43 3.60
N GLY A 94 14.86 -0.89 3.58
CA GLY A 94 15.98 -1.79 3.83
C GLY A 94 17.12 -1.62 2.82
N TYR A 95 16.80 -1.41 1.53
CA TYR A 95 17.82 -1.10 0.52
C TYR A 95 18.56 0.20 0.85
N ARG A 96 17.84 1.27 1.19
CA ARG A 96 18.45 2.55 1.55
C ARG A 96 19.32 2.45 2.79
N ALA A 97 18.86 1.76 3.82
CA ALA A 97 19.64 1.51 5.03
C ALA A 97 20.91 0.71 4.72
N GLY A 98 20.81 -0.33 3.89
CA GLY A 98 21.95 -1.11 3.44
C GLY A 98 22.96 -0.29 2.62
N MET A 99 22.48 0.68 1.82
CA MET A 99 23.38 1.58 1.08
C MET A 99 24.09 2.56 2.01
N LEU A 100 23.44 3.05 3.06
CA LEU A 100 24.09 3.86 4.08
C LEU A 100 25.16 3.05 4.85
N ALA A 101 24.82 1.84 5.27
CA ALA A 101 25.79 0.94 5.91
C ALA A 101 26.98 0.61 5.01
N TYR A 102 26.75 0.43 3.71
CA TYR A 102 27.81 0.24 2.72
C TYR A 102 28.71 1.48 2.61
N LEU A 103 28.14 2.68 2.62
CA LEU A 103 28.89 3.93 2.61
C LEU A 103 29.77 4.06 3.86
N LEU A 104 29.17 3.84 5.04
CA LEU A 104 29.90 3.91 6.33
C LEU A 104 30.96 2.83 6.47
N ASN A 105 30.84 1.73 5.73
CA ASN A 105 31.86 0.69 5.62
C ASN A 105 32.84 0.97 4.46
N GLU A 106 33.17 2.23 4.22
CA GLU A 106 34.14 2.68 3.20
C GLU A 106 33.84 2.18 1.78
N CYS A 107 32.58 1.99 1.44
CA CYS A 107 32.12 1.37 0.19
C CYS A 107 32.65 -0.06 -0.03
N VAL A 108 33.01 -0.78 1.02
CA VAL A 108 33.35 -2.20 1.00
C VAL A 108 32.15 -3.03 1.38
N TYR A 109 31.73 -3.95 0.52
CA TYR A 109 30.63 -4.85 0.86
C TYR A 109 31.11 -5.94 1.81
N SER A 110 30.39 -6.09 2.93
CA SER A 110 30.57 -7.19 3.87
C SER A 110 29.24 -7.96 4.07
N LYS A 111 29.32 -9.13 4.67
CA LYS A 111 28.13 -9.93 5.01
C LYS A 111 27.21 -9.18 5.96
N GLU A 112 27.78 -8.41 6.88
CA GLU A 112 27.08 -7.64 7.91
C GLU A 112 26.26 -6.51 7.26
N VAL A 113 26.82 -5.79 6.28
CA VAL A 113 26.11 -4.79 5.47
C VAL A 113 24.85 -5.39 4.83
N GLY A 114 24.98 -6.59 4.23
CA GLY A 114 23.87 -7.30 3.63
C GLY A 114 22.83 -7.79 4.65
N GLN A 115 23.29 -8.26 5.81
CA GLN A 115 22.41 -8.69 6.90
C GLN A 115 21.66 -7.52 7.50
N PHE A 116 22.32 -6.39 7.74
CA PHE A 116 21.70 -5.17 8.22
C PHE A 116 20.59 -4.69 7.28
N ALA A 117 20.84 -4.65 5.97
CA ALA A 117 19.85 -4.27 4.98
C ALA A 117 18.57 -5.13 5.07
N SER A 118 18.74 -6.45 5.14
CA SER A 118 17.60 -7.37 5.26
C SER A 118 16.91 -7.33 6.63
N TRP A 119 17.67 -7.09 7.69
CA TRP A 119 17.13 -6.90 9.03
C TRP A 119 16.26 -5.65 9.10
N VAL A 120 16.72 -4.51 8.57
CA VAL A 120 15.90 -3.28 8.51
C VAL A 120 14.63 -3.51 7.70
N ALA A 121 14.72 -4.19 6.54
CA ALA A 121 13.54 -4.51 5.74
C ALA A 121 12.53 -5.34 6.53
N GLU A 122 13.00 -6.38 7.24
CA GLU A 122 12.16 -7.25 8.07
C GLU A 122 11.54 -6.49 9.23
N TYR A 123 12.33 -5.69 9.95
CA TYR A 123 11.87 -4.90 11.07
C TYR A 123 10.74 -3.93 10.67
N VAL A 124 10.95 -3.18 9.59
CA VAL A 124 9.94 -2.25 9.06
C VAL A 124 8.69 -2.99 8.62
N PHE A 125 8.86 -4.12 7.93
CA PHE A 125 7.74 -4.94 7.46
C PHE A 125 6.90 -5.47 8.62
N GLN A 126 7.51 -6.03 9.65
CA GLN A 126 6.81 -6.59 10.81
C GLN A 126 6.02 -5.51 11.56
N ASN A 127 6.65 -4.37 11.86
CA ASN A 127 5.96 -3.27 12.54
C ASN A 127 4.79 -2.72 11.71
N GLN A 128 4.96 -2.59 10.39
CA GLN A 128 3.88 -2.13 9.52
C GLN A 128 2.75 -3.16 9.39
N MET A 129 3.07 -4.46 9.35
CA MET A 129 2.06 -5.52 9.34
C MET A 129 1.25 -5.54 10.63
N GLU A 130 1.89 -5.40 11.76
CA GLU A 130 1.23 -5.38 13.07
C GLU A 130 0.32 -4.16 13.22
N LEU A 131 0.79 -2.98 12.86
CA LEU A 131 0.04 -1.74 13.01
C LEU A 131 -1.07 -1.55 11.96
N PHE A 132 -0.84 -2.02 10.73
CA PHE A 132 -1.68 -1.63 9.59
C PHE A 132 -2.15 -2.80 8.73
N GLY A 133 -1.65 -4.02 8.94
CA GLY A 133 -1.93 -5.16 8.07
C GLY A 133 -3.42 -5.42 7.88
N SER A 134 -4.17 -5.47 8.98
CA SER A 134 -5.63 -5.68 8.93
C SER A 134 -6.37 -4.58 8.16
N LYS A 135 -5.92 -3.33 8.28
CA LYS A 135 -6.53 -2.19 7.58
C LYS A 135 -6.24 -2.24 6.08
N PHE A 136 -5.04 -2.64 5.68
CA PHE A 136 -4.72 -2.85 4.26
C PHE A 136 -5.55 -3.96 3.64
N GLU A 137 -5.82 -5.06 4.36
CA GLU A 137 -6.70 -6.12 3.87
C GLU A 137 -8.16 -5.63 3.72
N GLU A 138 -8.68 -4.89 4.69
CA GLU A 138 -10.03 -4.31 4.62
C GLU A 138 -10.19 -3.38 3.40
N VAL A 139 -9.24 -2.48 3.19
CA VAL A 139 -9.23 -1.55 2.05
C VAL A 139 -9.14 -2.32 0.73
N ALA A 140 -8.28 -3.33 0.65
CA ALA A 140 -8.13 -4.16 -0.54
C ALA A 140 -9.43 -4.91 -0.88
N GLN A 141 -10.10 -5.51 0.11
CA GLN A 141 -11.40 -6.16 -0.07
C GLN A 141 -12.48 -5.18 -0.53
N THR A 142 -12.49 -3.98 0.04
CA THR A 142 -13.43 -2.93 -0.36
C THR A 142 -13.19 -2.51 -1.82
N GLN A 143 -11.94 -2.34 -2.25
CA GLN A 143 -11.60 -2.00 -3.63
C GLN A 143 -11.96 -3.13 -4.62
N ILE A 144 -11.80 -4.39 -4.25
CA ILE A 144 -12.24 -5.52 -5.06
C ILE A 144 -13.75 -5.48 -5.25
N ARG A 145 -14.52 -5.32 -4.17
CA ARG A 145 -15.99 -5.19 -4.24
C ARG A 145 -16.44 -4.01 -5.09
N VAL A 146 -15.75 -2.88 -5.01
CA VAL A 146 -16.04 -1.70 -5.84
C VAL A 146 -15.73 -1.97 -7.31
N LYS A 147 -14.62 -2.66 -7.62
CA LYS A 147 -14.27 -3.06 -9.00
C LYS A 147 -15.29 -4.04 -9.58
N GLU A 148 -15.69 -5.06 -8.82
CA GLU A 148 -16.70 -6.02 -9.23
C GLU A 148 -18.05 -5.34 -9.47
N ASN A 149 -18.49 -4.47 -8.57
CA ASN A 149 -19.70 -3.68 -8.76
C ASN A 149 -19.63 -2.79 -10.00
N ARG A 150 -18.48 -2.16 -10.28
CA ARG A 150 -18.28 -1.34 -11.47
C ARG A 150 -18.30 -2.19 -12.75
N SER A 151 -17.67 -3.34 -12.75
CA SER A 151 -17.71 -4.29 -13.85
C SER A 151 -19.13 -4.77 -14.14
N GLN A 152 -19.91 -5.10 -13.11
CA GLN A 152 -21.33 -5.46 -13.25
C GLN A 152 -22.18 -4.30 -13.80
N VAL A 153 -21.93 -3.08 -13.35
CA VAL A 153 -22.61 -1.88 -13.87
C VAL A 153 -22.32 -1.69 -15.35
N ILE A 154 -21.05 -1.79 -15.74
CA ILE A 154 -20.63 -1.66 -17.16
C ILE A 154 -21.27 -2.78 -18.00
N SER A 155 -21.24 -4.02 -17.54
CA SER A 155 -21.87 -5.16 -18.20
C SER A 155 -23.38 -4.97 -18.40
N LEU A 156 -24.10 -4.50 -17.39
CA LEU A 156 -25.52 -4.19 -17.50
C LEU A 156 -25.79 -3.04 -18.47
N LEU A 157 -24.96 -1.98 -18.42
CA LEU A 157 -25.09 -0.86 -19.36
C LEU A 157 -24.80 -1.29 -20.80
N GLN A 158 -23.80 -2.16 -21.03
CA GLN A 158 -23.50 -2.69 -22.37
C GLN A 158 -24.65 -3.53 -22.94
N ALA A 159 -25.34 -4.28 -22.09
CA ALA A 159 -26.50 -5.13 -22.47
C ALA A 159 -27.78 -4.32 -22.74
N LEU A 160 -27.87 -3.05 -22.31
CA LEU A 160 -28.99 -2.18 -22.62
C LEU A 160 -28.79 -1.46 -23.95
N PRO A 161 -29.86 -1.02 -24.64
CA PRO A 161 -29.73 -0.13 -25.81
C PRO A 161 -29.20 1.25 -25.38
N GLU A 162 -28.74 2.08 -26.35
CA GLU A 162 -28.18 3.40 -26.09
C GLU A 162 -29.19 4.31 -25.36
N GLN A 163 -30.46 4.21 -25.77
CA GLN A 163 -31.60 4.80 -25.05
C GLN A 163 -32.49 3.70 -24.54
N PHE A 164 -32.78 3.68 -23.26
CA PHE A 164 -33.53 2.62 -22.58
C PHE A 164 -34.51 3.19 -21.57
N THR A 165 -35.53 2.40 -21.26
CA THR A 165 -36.53 2.73 -20.26
C THR A 165 -36.25 2.06 -18.90
N ARG A 166 -36.92 2.55 -17.88
CA ARG A 166 -36.92 1.86 -16.57
C ARG A 166 -37.36 0.40 -16.66
N ALA A 167 -38.33 0.09 -17.56
CA ALA A 167 -38.82 -1.27 -17.75
C ALA A 167 -37.74 -2.19 -18.35
N ASP A 168 -36.95 -1.68 -19.31
CA ASP A 168 -35.87 -2.45 -19.95
C ASP A 168 -34.81 -2.87 -18.91
N LEU A 169 -34.43 -1.93 -18.04
CA LEU A 169 -33.50 -2.23 -16.96
C LEU A 169 -34.09 -3.23 -15.94
N MET A 170 -35.38 -3.12 -15.59
CA MET A 170 -36.05 -4.08 -14.74
C MET A 170 -36.05 -5.49 -15.36
N ALA A 171 -36.39 -5.60 -16.63
CA ALA A 171 -36.40 -6.88 -17.36
C ALA A 171 -35.00 -7.51 -17.44
N LEU A 172 -33.98 -6.72 -17.75
CA LEU A 172 -32.58 -7.17 -17.80
C LEU A 172 -32.11 -7.67 -16.43
N ARG A 173 -32.40 -6.94 -15.37
CA ARG A 173 -32.03 -7.35 -14.00
C ARG A 173 -32.75 -8.61 -13.54
N ALA A 174 -34.03 -8.75 -13.88
CA ALA A 174 -34.80 -9.96 -13.60
C ALA A 174 -34.18 -11.18 -14.29
N ARG A 175 -33.78 -11.07 -15.57
CA ARG A 175 -33.06 -12.13 -16.32
C ARG A 175 -31.75 -12.54 -15.65
N ASN A 176 -31.06 -11.59 -15.01
CA ASN A 176 -29.80 -11.82 -14.30
C ASN A 176 -30.01 -12.22 -12.81
N GLY A 177 -31.22 -12.56 -12.38
CA GLY A 177 -31.53 -12.95 -11.00
C GLY A 177 -31.34 -11.83 -9.96
N GLN A 178 -31.31 -10.57 -10.41
CA GLN A 178 -31.09 -9.41 -9.56
C GLN A 178 -32.42 -8.75 -9.13
N SER A 179 -32.36 -7.98 -8.03
CA SER A 179 -33.53 -7.21 -7.59
C SER A 179 -34.07 -6.26 -8.65
N THR A 180 -35.36 -6.26 -8.86
CA THR A 180 -36.09 -5.40 -9.80
C THR A 180 -36.32 -3.96 -9.28
N ASN A 181 -35.91 -3.67 -8.05
CA ASN A 181 -35.97 -2.29 -7.53
C ASN A 181 -34.84 -1.44 -8.16
N VAL A 182 -35.16 -0.77 -9.27
CA VAL A 182 -34.18 -0.02 -10.07
C VAL A 182 -34.09 1.47 -9.73
N ALA A 183 -34.95 1.99 -8.86
CA ALA A 183 -34.98 3.42 -8.55
C ALA A 183 -33.62 3.93 -8.00
N MET A 184 -33.07 3.23 -7.01
CA MET A 184 -31.75 3.55 -6.44
C MET A 184 -30.61 3.33 -7.44
N VAL A 185 -30.72 2.32 -8.30
CA VAL A 185 -29.70 2.03 -9.33
C VAL A 185 -29.62 3.17 -10.33
N LEU A 186 -30.75 3.60 -10.87
CA LEU A 186 -30.86 4.71 -11.82
C LEU A 186 -30.37 6.02 -11.18
N SER A 187 -30.71 6.29 -9.92
CA SER A 187 -30.21 7.46 -9.19
C SER A 187 -28.69 7.43 -9.08
N ARG A 188 -28.10 6.30 -8.69
CA ARG A 188 -26.64 6.14 -8.60
C ARG A 188 -25.94 6.28 -9.96
N TRP A 189 -26.48 5.67 -11.01
CA TRP A 189 -25.93 5.76 -12.37
C TRP A 189 -25.95 7.19 -12.90
N ARG A 190 -27.02 7.93 -12.61
CA ARG A 190 -27.13 9.35 -12.96
C ARG A 190 -26.12 10.20 -12.18
N SER A 191 -26.00 10.01 -10.86
CA SER A 191 -25.01 10.72 -10.03
C SER A 191 -23.57 10.40 -10.42
N ALA A 192 -23.29 9.16 -10.86
CA ALA A 192 -21.98 8.75 -11.37
C ALA A 192 -21.69 9.23 -12.81
N GLY A 193 -22.68 9.82 -13.48
CA GLY A 193 -22.56 10.32 -14.85
C GLY A 193 -22.51 9.24 -15.90
N PHE A 194 -23.03 8.03 -15.65
CA PHE A 194 -23.14 6.96 -16.64
C PHE A 194 -24.35 7.11 -17.56
N ILE A 195 -25.40 7.75 -17.06
CA ILE A 195 -26.64 7.98 -17.81
C ILE A 195 -27.16 9.41 -17.59
N THR A 196 -27.91 9.91 -18.57
CA THR A 196 -28.70 11.13 -18.47
C THR A 196 -30.18 10.77 -18.62
N GLN A 197 -31.05 11.45 -17.91
CA GLN A 197 -32.49 11.29 -18.06
C GLN A 197 -32.95 12.21 -19.20
N VAL A 198 -33.58 11.64 -20.22
CA VAL A 198 -34.10 12.36 -21.40
C VAL A 198 -35.56 12.72 -21.18
N GLU A 199 -36.37 11.75 -20.70
CA GLU A 199 -37.80 11.94 -20.44
C GLU A 199 -38.19 11.18 -19.15
N LYS A 200 -39.44 11.30 -18.73
CA LYS A 200 -39.96 10.55 -17.60
C LYS A 200 -39.83 9.05 -17.88
N ASN A 201 -39.00 8.38 -17.09
CA ASN A 201 -38.64 6.94 -17.20
C ASN A 201 -37.78 6.55 -18.42
N THR A 202 -37.23 7.48 -19.19
CA THR A 202 -36.34 7.22 -20.31
C THR A 202 -34.96 7.79 -20.04
N TYR A 203 -33.92 7.02 -20.29
CA TYR A 203 -32.52 7.32 -19.99
C TYR A 203 -31.65 7.07 -21.22
N LYS A 204 -30.61 7.88 -21.38
CA LYS A 204 -29.58 7.75 -22.42
C LYS A 204 -28.23 7.51 -21.77
N LYS A 205 -27.43 6.60 -22.34
CA LYS A 205 -26.04 6.37 -21.95
C LYS A 205 -25.17 7.61 -22.24
N THR A 206 -24.18 7.84 -21.40
CA THR A 206 -23.18 8.88 -21.65
C THR A 206 -21.90 8.28 -22.23
N PRO A 207 -21.05 9.04 -22.94
CA PRO A 207 -19.79 8.53 -23.53
C PRO A 207 -18.79 7.94 -22.52
N LYS A 208 -19.00 8.15 -21.22
CA LYS A 208 -18.17 7.54 -20.14
C LYS A 208 -18.39 6.02 -19.95
N CYS A 209 -19.28 5.41 -20.71
CA CYS A 209 -19.61 3.97 -20.62
C CYS A 209 -18.79 3.07 -21.55
N HIS A 210 -17.80 3.62 -22.25
CA HIS A 210 -16.89 2.88 -23.14
C HIS A 210 -15.52 2.65 -22.50
#